data_1e0410bb9c91fc5854897963ca8aacd3
#
_entry.id   1e0410bb9c91fc5854897963ca8aacd3
#
_cell.length_a   1.000
_cell.length_b   1.000
_cell.length_c   1.000
_cell.angle_alpha   90.00
_cell.angle_beta   90.00
_cell.angle_gamma   90.00
#
_symmetry.space_group_name_H-M   'P 1'
#
loop_
_entity.id
_entity.type
_entity.pdbx_description
1 polymer ?
#
loop_
_entity_poly.entity_id
_entity_poly.type
_entity_poly.pdbx_seq_one_letter_code
_entity_poly.pdbx_strand_id
1 'polypeptide(L)'
;MFRASPLDEGDIRFIVPLGNLNPPGHTFPSDHIYFYNRIPPAPPDAPVPVRAPGDGTVQFVLAMGVESQVGVRTGSFIYYLDHVVLDPAIKPGVVVTAGQQIGVTGSTAYGIDLGVINEPKTVFFVNPLRYPSTTVHGDAPLPYFEEPLRSRLYARVQRIGGDLDGRFDFDVAGRLVGNWFLEGLAVNESAIASAWSRHLAFVYDNYDPSRVRVAVGGTLPLIGAFAVPVTAPDPRDVSPSPGRIVYRLLGPGGAGDAPGSQRGILAVEMIDASTLRVEALRDSTATDLPFSAAGRRYVR
;
A
#
# COMPACT_ATOMS: atom_id res chain seq x y z
N MET A 1 -0.76 23.68 3.82
CA MET A 1 0.46 23.37 3.04
C MET A 1 1.55 22.93 4.01
N PHE A 2 2.41 22.00 3.58
CA PHE A 2 3.53 21.52 4.36
C PHE A 2 4.77 22.38 4.11
N ARG A 3 5.36 22.91 5.18
CA ARG A 3 6.53 23.81 5.12
C ARG A 3 7.80 23.16 5.66
N ALA A 4 7.69 21.97 6.23
CA ALA A 4 8.83 21.22 6.76
C ALA A 4 8.79 19.78 6.29
N SER A 5 9.95 19.16 6.12
CA SER A 5 10.06 17.73 5.90
C SER A 5 9.80 16.97 7.21
N PRO A 6 9.13 15.80 7.17
CA PRO A 6 8.90 14.99 8.38
C PRO A 6 10.19 14.38 8.96
N LEU A 7 11.22 14.22 8.15
CA LEU A 7 12.60 13.90 8.54
C LEU A 7 13.53 14.97 8.01
N ASP A 8 14.68 15.19 8.66
CA ASP A 8 15.70 16.05 8.11
C ASP A 8 16.17 15.49 6.76
N GLU A 9 16.32 16.35 5.73
CA GLU A 9 16.57 15.91 4.36
C GLU A 9 17.86 15.06 4.24
N GLY A 10 18.84 15.28 5.11
CA GLY A 10 20.06 14.47 5.18
C GLY A 10 19.81 13.01 5.62
N ASP A 11 18.74 12.79 6.39
CA ASP A 11 18.38 11.45 6.88
C ASP A 11 17.50 10.68 5.90
N ILE A 12 16.90 11.34 4.90
CA ILE A 12 16.07 10.66 3.90
C ILE A 12 16.97 9.97 2.88
N ARG A 13 16.93 8.66 2.83
CA ARG A 13 17.63 7.85 1.81
C ARG A 13 16.88 7.84 0.49
N PHE A 14 15.59 7.58 0.56
CA PHE A 14 14.66 7.63 -0.57
C PHE A 14 13.21 7.67 -0.07
N ILE A 15 12.29 7.97 -0.98
CA ILE A 15 10.85 7.97 -0.75
C ILE A 15 10.21 6.89 -1.63
N VAL A 16 9.41 6.01 -1.02
CA VAL A 16 8.58 5.05 -1.74
C VAL A 16 7.20 5.68 -1.94
N PRO A 17 6.72 5.82 -3.18
CA PRO A 17 5.46 6.46 -3.47
C PRO A 17 4.26 5.59 -3.10
N LEU A 18 3.04 6.12 -3.27
CA LEU A 18 1.80 5.37 -3.13
C LEU A 18 1.81 4.05 -3.91
N GLY A 19 1.08 3.08 -3.41
CA GLY A 19 0.89 1.81 -4.11
C GLY A 19 1.88 0.72 -3.73
N ASN A 20 2.65 0.89 -2.65
CA ASN A 20 3.55 -0.15 -2.18
C ASN A 20 2.78 -1.41 -1.75
N LEU A 21 3.34 -2.58 -2.07
CA LEU A 21 2.80 -3.89 -1.72
C LEU A 21 3.76 -4.60 -0.77
N ASN A 22 3.26 -5.06 0.36
CA ASN A 22 4.02 -5.86 1.33
C ASN A 22 3.12 -6.90 2.02
N PRO A 23 2.57 -7.88 1.25
CA PRO A 23 1.73 -8.93 1.84
C PRO A 23 2.50 -9.77 2.89
N PRO A 24 1.82 -10.24 3.95
CA PRO A 24 0.38 -10.21 4.13
C PRO A 24 -0.19 -8.92 4.75
N GLY A 25 0.64 -8.03 5.29
CA GLY A 25 0.19 -6.79 5.93
C GLY A 25 -0.40 -5.80 4.92
N HIS A 26 0.32 -5.49 3.86
CA HIS A 26 -0.14 -4.66 2.75
C HIS A 26 -0.39 -5.50 1.50
N THR A 27 -1.45 -6.29 1.49
CA THR A 27 -1.89 -7.03 0.30
C THR A 27 -2.46 -6.08 -0.74
N PHE A 28 -3.11 -5.01 -0.32
CA PHE A 28 -3.53 -3.90 -1.18
C PHE A 28 -2.46 -2.83 -1.28
N PRO A 29 -2.43 -2.07 -2.38
CA PRO A 29 -1.56 -0.91 -2.52
C PRO A 29 -1.75 0.09 -1.38
N SER A 30 -0.64 0.55 -0.79
CA SER A 30 -0.68 1.52 0.32
C SER A 30 -1.19 2.89 -0.15
N ASP A 31 -2.02 3.53 0.69
CA ASP A 31 -2.57 4.87 0.52
C ASP A 31 -1.70 5.96 1.17
N HIS A 32 -0.48 5.61 1.54
CA HIS A 32 0.54 6.48 2.13
C HIS A 32 1.90 6.23 1.48
N ILE A 33 2.81 7.17 1.65
CA ILE A 33 4.19 7.12 1.15
C ILE A 33 5.13 6.85 2.31
N TYR A 34 6.32 6.32 1.99
CA TYR A 34 7.32 5.94 2.99
C TYR A 34 8.56 6.81 2.87
N PHE A 35 8.98 7.42 3.95
CA PHE A 35 10.26 8.12 4.07
C PHE A 35 11.27 7.18 4.70
N TYR A 36 12.10 6.54 3.90
CA TYR A 36 13.13 5.63 4.39
C TYR A 36 14.35 6.40 4.88
N ASN A 37 14.73 6.23 6.14
CA ASN A 37 15.97 6.75 6.69
C ASN A 37 17.10 5.71 6.70
N ARG A 38 16.78 4.44 6.45
CA ARG A 38 17.74 3.34 6.31
C ARG A 38 17.37 2.41 5.17
N ILE A 39 18.33 1.63 4.68
CA ILE A 39 18.14 0.70 3.56
C ILE A 39 17.95 -0.72 4.12
N PRO A 40 16.85 -1.42 3.80
CA PRO A 40 16.68 -2.81 4.19
C PRO A 40 17.83 -3.70 3.66
N PRO A 41 18.31 -4.70 4.38
CA PRO A 41 17.90 -5.20 5.70
C PRO A 41 18.73 -4.62 6.87
N ALA A 42 19.28 -3.42 6.75
CA ALA A 42 20.12 -2.83 7.80
C ALA A 42 19.39 -2.81 9.15
N PRO A 43 20.10 -3.09 10.26
CA PRO A 43 19.54 -2.97 11.59
C PRO A 43 19.07 -1.54 11.86
N PRO A 44 18.23 -1.32 12.88
CA PRO A 44 17.86 0.01 13.30
C PRO A 44 19.09 0.85 13.61
N ASP A 45 19.26 1.96 12.89
CA ASP A 45 20.19 3.01 13.28
C ASP A 45 19.69 3.75 14.52
N ALA A 46 20.45 4.68 15.03
CA ALA A 46 19.98 5.58 16.08
C ALA A 46 18.67 6.27 15.61
N PRO A 47 17.67 6.41 16.49
CA PRO A 47 16.44 7.10 16.14
C PRO A 47 16.73 8.53 15.67
N VAL A 48 16.07 8.95 14.58
CA VAL A 48 16.18 10.32 14.07
C VAL A 48 14.93 11.13 14.39
N PRO A 49 15.03 12.47 14.55
CA PRO A 49 13.89 13.31 14.86
C PRO A 49 12.79 13.24 13.81
N VAL A 50 11.54 13.10 14.26
CA VAL A 50 10.34 13.21 13.43
C VAL A 50 9.67 14.54 13.70
N ARG A 51 9.35 15.28 12.64
CA ARG A 51 8.81 16.64 12.71
C ARG A 51 7.42 16.70 12.07
N ALA A 52 6.58 17.60 12.57
CA ALA A 52 5.31 17.94 11.95
C ALA A 52 5.54 18.63 10.59
N PRO A 53 5.02 18.11 9.46
CA PRO A 53 5.18 18.75 8.15
C PRO A 53 4.46 20.10 8.04
N GLY A 54 3.32 20.24 8.72
CA GLY A 54 2.46 21.43 8.68
C GLY A 54 1.91 21.81 10.05
N ASP A 55 1.42 23.03 10.16
CA ASP A 55 0.70 23.49 11.35
C ASP A 55 -0.63 22.75 11.47
N GLY A 56 -1.08 22.48 12.68
CA GLY A 56 -2.38 21.89 12.90
C GLY A 56 -2.63 21.49 14.35
N THR A 57 -3.75 20.81 14.56
CA THR A 57 -4.13 20.27 15.88
C THR A 57 -4.12 18.75 15.81
N VAL A 58 -3.45 18.09 16.75
CA VAL A 58 -3.46 16.63 16.86
C VAL A 58 -4.90 16.15 17.03
N GLN A 59 -5.38 15.40 16.04
CA GLN A 59 -6.74 14.87 15.99
C GLN A 59 -6.86 13.53 16.71
N PHE A 60 -5.87 12.64 16.48
CA PHE A 60 -5.81 11.32 17.09
C PHE A 60 -4.37 10.85 17.29
N VAL A 61 -4.21 9.92 18.22
CA VAL A 61 -3.02 9.12 18.42
C VAL A 61 -3.47 7.67 18.59
N LEU A 62 -2.98 6.78 17.75
CA LEU A 62 -3.25 5.34 17.81
C LEU A 62 -1.96 4.61 18.17
N ALA A 63 -1.97 3.93 19.30
CA ALA A 63 -0.82 3.16 19.76
C ALA A 63 -0.60 1.89 18.91
N MET A 64 0.63 1.64 18.50
CA MET A 64 1.10 0.47 17.78
C MET A 64 2.30 -0.15 18.53
N GLY A 65 2.07 -0.61 19.74
CA GLY A 65 3.13 -1.05 20.65
C GLY A 65 3.88 0.14 21.25
N VAL A 66 5.19 0.24 21.00
CA VAL A 66 6.02 1.37 21.44
C VAL A 66 5.95 2.55 20.45
N GLU A 67 5.46 2.32 19.26
CA GLU A 67 5.26 3.32 18.21
C GLU A 67 3.80 3.75 18.17
N SER A 68 3.53 4.80 17.43
CA SER A 68 2.19 5.35 17.26
C SER A 68 1.96 5.86 15.84
N GLN A 69 0.70 5.83 15.44
CA GLN A 69 0.20 6.68 14.36
C GLN A 69 -0.32 7.97 14.99
N VAL A 70 0.09 9.10 14.46
CA VAL A 70 -0.39 10.43 14.88
C VAL A 70 -1.04 11.15 13.72
N GLY A 71 -2.30 11.55 13.85
CA GLY A 71 -3.02 12.35 12.87
C GLY A 71 -3.16 13.81 13.31
N VAL A 72 -2.85 14.73 12.41
CA VAL A 72 -2.91 16.17 12.66
C VAL A 72 -3.85 16.82 11.65
N ARG A 73 -4.88 17.50 12.12
CA ARG A 73 -5.82 18.25 11.28
C ARG A 73 -5.24 19.59 10.88
N THR A 74 -5.23 19.84 9.59
CA THR A 74 -4.78 21.09 8.98
C THR A 74 -5.86 21.59 8.01
N GLY A 75 -6.71 22.49 8.46
CA GLY A 75 -7.85 22.95 7.65
C GLY A 75 -8.80 21.82 7.29
N SER A 76 -8.97 21.53 5.99
CA SER A 76 -9.92 20.53 5.46
C SER A 76 -9.34 19.12 5.31
N PHE A 77 -8.08 18.90 5.67
CA PHE A 77 -7.46 17.59 5.58
C PHE A 77 -6.74 17.21 6.87
N ILE A 78 -6.43 15.94 7.01
CA ILE A 78 -5.60 15.39 8.08
C ILE A 78 -4.36 14.80 7.40
N TYR A 79 -3.17 15.12 7.88
CA TYR A 79 -2.01 14.28 7.62
C TYR A 79 -1.77 13.36 8.79
N TYR A 80 -1.22 12.19 8.53
CA TYR A 80 -0.82 11.28 9.60
C TYR A 80 0.60 10.75 9.36
N LEU A 81 1.28 10.47 10.46
CA LEU A 81 2.60 9.86 10.48
C LEU A 81 2.53 8.56 11.25
N ASP A 82 3.08 7.48 10.70
CA ASP A 82 3.19 6.16 11.33
C ASP A 82 4.62 5.85 11.72
N HIS A 83 4.79 4.89 12.62
CA HIS A 83 6.08 4.41 13.12
C HIS A 83 6.86 5.46 13.91
N VAL A 84 6.15 6.32 14.63
CA VAL A 84 6.73 7.38 15.46
C VAL A 84 6.70 6.99 16.93
N VAL A 85 7.85 7.01 17.60
CA VAL A 85 7.92 7.03 19.06
C VAL A 85 7.67 8.47 19.51
N LEU A 86 6.42 8.76 19.87
CA LEU A 86 5.95 10.12 20.15
C LEU A 86 6.54 10.68 21.45
N ASP A 87 6.79 11.98 21.46
CA ASP A 87 6.96 12.75 22.68
C ASP A 87 5.64 12.65 23.49
N PRO A 88 5.71 12.34 24.80
CA PRO A 88 4.52 12.24 25.67
C PRO A 88 3.65 13.50 25.73
N ALA A 89 4.19 14.67 25.40
CA ALA A 89 3.43 15.92 25.29
C ALA A 89 2.50 15.93 24.07
N ILE A 90 2.73 15.12 23.05
CA ILE A 90 1.94 15.06 21.81
C ILE A 90 0.73 14.12 22.03
N LYS A 91 -0.43 14.74 22.15
CA LYS A 91 -1.71 14.05 22.41
C LYS A 91 -2.86 14.80 21.73
N PRO A 92 -4.02 14.18 21.55
CA PRO A 92 -5.19 14.83 20.95
C PRO A 92 -5.50 16.20 21.59
N GLY A 93 -5.75 17.20 20.75
CA GLY A 93 -6.00 18.60 21.14
C GLY A 93 -4.76 19.48 21.19
N VAL A 94 -3.53 18.92 21.18
CA VAL A 94 -2.29 19.71 21.15
C VAL A 94 -2.11 20.36 19.78
N VAL A 95 -1.76 21.64 19.76
CA VAL A 95 -1.38 22.38 18.54
C VAL A 95 0.10 22.12 18.26
N VAL A 96 0.41 21.78 17.04
CA VAL A 96 1.78 21.61 16.52
C VAL A 96 2.05 22.60 15.39
N THR A 97 3.31 23.01 15.24
CA THR A 97 3.74 23.88 14.15
C THR A 97 4.69 23.16 13.19
N ALA A 98 4.71 23.59 11.93
CA ALA A 98 5.61 23.03 10.93
C ALA A 98 7.07 23.08 11.39
N GLY A 99 7.78 21.94 11.30
CA GLY A 99 9.15 21.79 11.77
C GLY A 99 9.29 21.45 13.26
N GLN A 100 8.22 21.52 14.05
CA GLN A 100 8.26 21.09 15.45
C GLN A 100 8.56 19.60 15.54
N GLN A 101 9.55 19.23 16.32
CA GLN A 101 9.79 17.82 16.65
C GLN A 101 8.62 17.28 17.48
N ILE A 102 8.06 16.15 17.03
CA ILE A 102 6.93 15.47 17.67
C ILE A 102 7.30 14.09 18.23
N GLY A 103 8.50 13.62 17.92
CA GLY A 103 9.00 12.32 18.34
C GLY A 103 10.28 11.95 17.63
N VAL A 104 10.54 10.65 17.56
CA VAL A 104 11.65 10.05 16.82
C VAL A 104 11.16 8.84 16.04
N THR A 105 11.92 8.39 15.04
CA THR A 105 11.61 7.17 14.28
C THR A 105 11.61 5.95 15.18
N GLY A 106 10.68 5.04 14.92
CA GLY A 106 10.63 3.74 15.59
C GLY A 106 11.67 2.75 15.05
N SER A 107 11.59 1.53 15.55
CA SER A 107 12.50 0.43 15.18
C SER A 107 11.81 -0.66 14.35
N THR A 108 10.48 -0.66 14.25
CA THR A 108 9.72 -1.71 13.54
C THR A 108 9.64 -1.50 12.04
N ALA A 109 9.88 -0.27 11.55
CA ALA A 109 9.93 0.10 10.14
C ALA A 109 11.31 0.63 9.74
N TYR A 110 11.54 0.81 8.45
CA TYR A 110 12.79 1.38 7.91
C TYR A 110 12.76 2.90 7.79
N GLY A 111 11.79 3.54 8.40
CA GLY A 111 11.55 4.97 8.42
C GLY A 111 10.20 5.28 9.01
N ILE A 112 9.52 6.27 8.44
CA ILE A 112 8.15 6.64 8.79
C ILE A 112 7.27 6.64 7.56
N ASP A 113 5.96 6.50 7.77
CA ASP A 113 4.96 6.64 6.74
C ASP A 113 4.30 8.02 6.86
N LEU A 114 3.95 8.61 5.72
CA LEU A 114 3.17 9.84 5.65
C LEU A 114 1.96 9.63 4.76
N GLY A 115 0.77 9.80 5.32
CA GLY A 115 -0.48 9.80 4.56
C GLY A 115 -1.24 11.12 4.70
N VAL A 116 -2.15 11.35 3.76
CA VAL A 116 -3.08 12.47 3.77
C VAL A 116 -4.51 11.96 3.58
N ILE A 117 -5.41 12.40 4.44
CA ILE A 117 -6.84 12.19 4.36
C ILE A 117 -7.46 13.52 3.96
N ASN A 118 -7.87 13.63 2.71
CA ASN A 118 -8.49 14.84 2.15
C ASN A 118 -10.00 14.62 2.07
N GLU A 119 -10.74 14.95 3.13
CA GLU A 119 -12.17 14.66 3.27
C GLU A 119 -13.05 15.13 2.08
N PRO A 120 -12.79 16.26 1.44
CA PRO A 120 -13.46 16.67 0.19
C PRO A 120 -13.18 15.78 -1.03
N LYS A 121 -12.09 15.02 -1.03
CA LYS A 121 -11.69 14.15 -2.13
C LYS A 121 -12.19 12.73 -1.88
N THR A 122 -12.65 12.06 -2.91
CA THR A 122 -12.99 10.63 -2.86
C THR A 122 -12.31 9.94 -4.02
N VAL A 123 -11.51 8.92 -3.74
CA VAL A 123 -10.92 8.07 -4.75
C VAL A 123 -11.93 7.01 -5.19
N PHE A 124 -11.75 6.49 -6.40
CA PHE A 124 -12.67 5.51 -6.94
C PHE A 124 -12.30 4.10 -6.50
N PHE A 125 -13.23 3.44 -5.78
CA PHE A 125 -13.26 2.00 -5.58
C PHE A 125 -14.59 1.44 -6.05
N VAL A 126 -14.59 0.20 -6.57
CA VAL A 126 -15.84 -0.45 -7.02
C VAL A 126 -16.82 -0.63 -5.86
N ASN A 127 -16.32 -0.93 -4.67
CA ASN A 127 -17.11 -0.99 -3.45
C ASN A 127 -16.40 -0.23 -2.31
N PRO A 128 -16.61 1.09 -2.20
CA PRO A 128 -15.92 1.91 -1.21
C PRO A 128 -16.25 1.54 0.25
N LEU A 129 -17.39 0.88 0.50
CA LEU A 129 -17.78 0.46 1.86
C LEU A 129 -16.85 -0.63 2.43
N ARG A 130 -16.05 -1.28 1.60
CA ARG A 130 -15.06 -2.29 2.03
C ARG A 130 -13.73 -1.69 2.46
N TYR A 131 -13.56 -0.39 2.39
CA TYR A 131 -12.32 0.30 2.74
C TYR A 131 -12.52 1.20 3.96
N PRO A 132 -11.45 1.44 4.75
CA PRO A 132 -11.49 2.49 5.76
C PRO A 132 -11.79 3.85 5.10
N SER A 133 -12.51 4.70 5.81
CA SER A 133 -12.77 6.07 5.37
C SER A 133 -11.46 6.82 5.05
N THR A 134 -10.40 6.56 5.80
CA THR A 134 -9.07 7.13 5.57
C THR A 134 -8.53 6.80 4.17
N THR A 135 -8.71 5.56 3.71
CA THR A 135 -8.29 5.12 2.38
C THR A 135 -9.19 5.70 1.28
N VAL A 136 -10.52 5.75 1.51
CA VAL A 136 -11.49 6.32 0.54
C VAL A 136 -11.22 7.80 0.28
N HIS A 137 -10.71 8.52 1.29
CA HIS A 137 -10.34 9.94 1.21
C HIS A 137 -8.82 10.15 1.12
N GLY A 138 -8.06 9.08 0.84
CA GLY A 138 -6.61 9.15 0.70
C GLY A 138 -6.16 10.06 -0.45
N ASP A 139 -5.08 10.79 -0.25
CA ASP A 139 -4.49 11.66 -1.26
C ASP A 139 -2.96 11.58 -1.24
N ALA A 140 -2.33 11.90 -2.37
CA ALA A 140 -0.88 11.93 -2.48
C ALA A 140 -0.29 13.04 -1.58
N PRO A 141 0.66 12.73 -0.68
CA PRO A 141 1.17 13.72 0.26
C PRO A 141 2.13 14.76 -0.34
N LEU A 142 2.93 14.39 -1.35
CA LEU A 142 3.98 15.27 -1.88
C LEU A 142 3.48 16.58 -2.47
N PRO A 143 2.32 16.64 -3.17
CA PRO A 143 1.75 17.91 -3.66
C PRO A 143 1.43 18.93 -2.57
N TYR A 144 1.29 18.49 -1.31
CA TYR A 144 0.99 19.39 -0.18
C TYR A 144 2.22 20.18 0.31
N PHE A 145 3.43 19.78 -0.08
CA PHE A 145 4.65 20.51 0.28
C PHE A 145 4.80 21.78 -0.56
N GLU A 146 5.32 22.84 0.08
CA GLU A 146 5.67 24.11 -0.60
C GLU A 146 7.01 23.99 -1.33
N GLU A 147 7.18 24.79 -2.39
CA GLU A 147 8.48 24.93 -3.04
C GLU A 147 9.46 25.75 -2.18
N PRO A 148 10.75 25.47 -2.22
CA PRO A 148 11.45 24.50 -3.08
C PRO A 148 11.55 23.08 -2.43
N LEU A 149 10.97 22.87 -1.25
CA LEU A 149 11.04 21.59 -0.54
C LEU A 149 10.38 20.46 -1.34
N ARG A 150 9.22 20.72 -1.94
CA ARG A 150 8.50 19.77 -2.77
C ARG A 150 9.37 19.18 -3.88
N SER A 151 10.04 20.02 -4.65
CA SER A 151 10.94 19.59 -5.71
C SER A 151 12.09 18.73 -5.20
N ARG A 152 12.66 19.05 -4.03
CA ARG A 152 13.73 18.25 -3.42
C ARG A 152 13.25 16.88 -2.92
N LEU A 153 12.01 16.79 -2.41
CA LEU A 153 11.42 15.52 -2.01
C LEU A 153 11.10 14.64 -3.22
N TYR A 154 10.53 15.20 -4.30
CA TYR A 154 10.30 14.45 -5.53
C TYR A 154 11.60 13.88 -6.14
N ALA A 155 12.72 14.58 -6.02
CA ALA A 155 14.02 14.06 -6.48
C ALA A 155 14.49 12.81 -5.72
N ARG A 156 13.86 12.47 -4.60
CA ARG A 156 14.17 11.27 -3.79
C ARG A 156 13.18 10.13 -4.02
N VAL A 157 12.15 10.33 -4.83
CA VAL A 157 11.13 9.29 -5.07
C VAL A 157 11.71 8.16 -5.91
N GLN A 158 11.54 6.94 -5.44
CA GLN A 158 11.92 5.70 -6.13
C GLN A 158 10.79 5.26 -7.06
N ARG A 159 10.73 5.88 -8.26
CA ARG A 159 9.79 5.48 -9.32
C ARG A 159 10.34 5.87 -10.68
N ILE A 160 10.22 4.97 -11.64
CA ILE A 160 10.63 5.21 -13.02
C ILE A 160 9.43 5.59 -13.88
N GLY A 161 9.54 6.74 -14.54
CA GLY A 161 8.51 7.23 -15.48
C GLY A 161 7.20 7.65 -14.81
N GLY A 162 6.36 8.34 -15.57
CA GLY A 162 4.98 8.66 -15.20
C GLY A 162 4.84 9.63 -14.01
N ASP A 163 3.73 9.48 -13.33
CA ASP A 163 3.39 10.21 -12.11
C ASP A 163 4.22 9.72 -10.92
N LEU A 164 5.04 10.60 -10.34
CA LEU A 164 5.92 10.27 -9.21
C LEU A 164 5.15 10.07 -7.89
N ASP A 165 3.91 10.50 -7.79
CA ASP A 165 3.09 10.28 -6.59
C ASP A 165 2.72 8.81 -6.38
N GLY A 166 2.72 8.03 -7.46
CA GLY A 166 2.24 6.65 -7.42
C GLY A 166 0.71 6.56 -7.41
N ARG A 167 0.18 5.35 -7.13
CA ARG A 167 -1.26 5.11 -7.17
C ARG A 167 -1.66 3.92 -6.31
N PHE A 168 -2.83 3.98 -5.67
CA PHE A 168 -3.40 2.89 -4.87
C PHE A 168 -4.83 2.48 -5.27
N ASP A 169 -5.55 3.31 -6.03
CA ASP A 169 -6.94 3.15 -6.46
C ASP A 169 -7.03 2.52 -7.87
N PHE A 170 -6.61 1.28 -8.01
CA PHE A 170 -6.55 0.60 -9.32
C PHE A 170 -7.87 0.01 -9.79
N ASP A 171 -8.91 0.01 -8.98
CA ASP A 171 -10.19 -0.63 -9.29
C ASP A 171 -10.81 -0.13 -10.60
N VAL A 172 -11.25 -1.06 -11.45
CA VAL A 172 -12.07 -0.78 -12.63
C VAL A 172 -13.26 -1.73 -12.63
N ALA A 173 -14.46 -1.18 -12.70
CA ALA A 173 -15.68 -1.98 -12.70
C ALA A 173 -15.70 -2.99 -13.86
N GLY A 174 -16.01 -4.24 -13.55
CA GLY A 174 -16.05 -5.32 -14.54
C GLY A 174 -14.69 -5.74 -15.12
N ARG A 175 -13.58 -5.35 -14.46
CA ARG A 175 -12.23 -5.75 -14.86
C ARG A 175 -11.51 -6.45 -13.71
N LEU A 176 -10.52 -7.27 -14.04
CA LEU A 176 -9.73 -7.99 -13.04
C LEU A 176 -8.85 -7.06 -12.22
N VAL A 177 -8.35 -5.96 -12.81
CA VAL A 177 -7.47 -5.01 -12.13
C VAL A 177 -8.10 -4.43 -10.87
N GLY A 178 -7.32 -4.30 -9.80
CA GLY A 178 -7.69 -3.72 -8.52
C GLY A 178 -7.72 -4.74 -7.38
N ASN A 179 -8.41 -4.39 -6.31
CA ASN A 179 -8.44 -5.09 -5.04
C ASN A 179 -9.63 -6.08 -4.96
N TRP A 180 -9.37 -7.24 -4.37
CA TRP A 180 -10.36 -8.31 -4.24
C TRP A 180 -10.37 -8.85 -2.81
N PHE A 181 -11.55 -8.88 -2.21
CA PHE A 181 -11.77 -9.29 -0.83
C PHE A 181 -12.17 -10.75 -0.77
N LEU A 182 -11.66 -11.52 0.20
CA LEU A 182 -12.11 -12.89 0.40
C LEU A 182 -13.61 -12.93 0.60
N GLU A 183 -14.32 -13.82 -0.13
CA GLU A 183 -15.77 -14.01 0.03
C GLU A 183 -16.10 -14.49 1.45
N GLY A 184 -17.23 -14.06 1.98
CA GLY A 184 -17.71 -14.40 3.32
C GLY A 184 -17.25 -13.45 4.43
N LEU A 185 -16.35 -12.50 4.15
CA LEU A 185 -16.05 -11.42 5.10
C LEU A 185 -17.15 -10.36 5.03
N ALA A 186 -17.69 -9.99 6.18
CA ALA A 186 -18.62 -8.86 6.27
C ALA A 186 -17.91 -7.56 5.82
N VAL A 187 -18.68 -6.61 5.30
CA VAL A 187 -18.14 -5.35 4.76
C VAL A 187 -17.33 -4.60 5.82
N ASN A 188 -17.88 -4.49 7.03
CA ASN A 188 -17.20 -3.83 8.16
C ASN A 188 -15.95 -4.59 8.65
N GLU A 189 -15.87 -5.90 8.47
CA GLU A 189 -14.68 -6.71 8.81
C GLU A 189 -13.59 -6.59 7.75
N SER A 190 -13.96 -6.39 6.48
CA SER A 190 -12.98 -6.25 5.41
C SER A 190 -12.20 -4.92 5.48
N ALA A 191 -12.72 -3.93 6.17
CA ALA A 191 -12.07 -2.63 6.37
C ALA A 191 -11.02 -2.61 7.50
N ILE A 192 -10.90 -3.68 8.31
CA ILE A 192 -9.93 -3.74 9.41
C ILE A 192 -8.61 -4.40 9.00
N ALA A 193 -7.52 -3.95 9.60
CA ALA A 193 -6.17 -4.41 9.27
C ALA A 193 -5.98 -5.93 9.39
N SER A 194 -6.63 -6.60 10.35
CA SER A 194 -6.56 -8.05 10.53
C SER A 194 -7.14 -8.86 9.35
N ALA A 195 -7.96 -8.24 8.50
CA ALA A 195 -8.51 -8.88 7.31
C ALA A 195 -7.58 -8.75 6.09
N TRP A 196 -6.63 -7.80 6.06
CA TRP A 196 -5.76 -7.53 4.91
C TRP A 196 -4.96 -8.74 4.45
N SER A 197 -4.53 -9.59 5.38
CA SER A 197 -3.84 -10.85 5.07
C SER A 197 -4.69 -11.88 4.32
N ARG A 198 -5.99 -11.64 4.13
CA ARG A 198 -6.91 -12.56 3.46
C ARG A 198 -7.26 -12.14 2.03
N HIS A 199 -6.69 -11.05 1.54
CA HIS A 199 -7.06 -10.42 0.29
C HIS A 199 -6.15 -10.81 -0.87
N LEU A 200 -6.50 -10.30 -2.05
CA LEU A 200 -5.81 -10.50 -3.31
C LEU A 200 -5.87 -9.18 -4.09
N ALA A 201 -4.80 -8.81 -4.79
CA ALA A 201 -4.83 -7.65 -5.68
C ALA A 201 -4.11 -7.95 -7.00
N PHE A 202 -4.66 -7.38 -8.09
CA PHE A 202 -4.05 -7.33 -9.42
C PHE A 202 -3.84 -5.87 -9.76
N VAL A 203 -2.60 -5.40 -9.65
CA VAL A 203 -2.28 -3.97 -9.73
C VAL A 203 -0.98 -3.75 -10.48
N TYR A 204 -0.49 -2.53 -10.49
CA TYR A 204 0.79 -2.19 -11.10
C TYR A 204 1.82 -1.84 -10.03
N ASP A 205 3.07 -2.11 -10.37
CA ASP A 205 4.21 -1.87 -9.49
C ASP A 205 4.37 -0.38 -9.18
N ASN A 206 4.65 -0.04 -7.93
CA ASN A 206 4.82 1.36 -7.54
C ASN A 206 6.18 1.93 -7.95
N TYR A 207 7.19 1.10 -8.22
CA TYR A 207 8.48 1.54 -8.77
C TYR A 207 8.44 1.61 -10.30
N ASP A 208 7.97 0.53 -10.96
CA ASP A 208 7.85 0.45 -12.42
C ASP A 208 6.38 0.24 -12.82
N PRO A 209 5.62 1.31 -13.10
CA PRO A 209 4.19 1.21 -13.37
C PRO A 209 3.84 0.48 -14.69
N SER A 210 4.82 0.11 -15.50
CA SER A 210 4.61 -0.75 -16.67
C SER A 210 4.45 -2.24 -16.31
N ARG A 211 4.75 -2.62 -15.06
CA ARG A 211 4.74 -4.01 -14.61
C ARG A 211 3.50 -4.33 -13.78
N VAL A 212 2.85 -5.41 -14.14
CA VAL A 212 1.75 -5.97 -13.36
C VAL A 212 2.30 -6.69 -12.12
N ARG A 213 1.62 -6.49 -10.99
CA ARG A 213 1.84 -7.21 -9.73
C ARG A 213 0.59 -7.97 -9.32
N VAL A 214 0.78 -9.19 -8.85
CA VAL A 214 -0.25 -9.97 -8.15
C VAL A 214 0.15 -10.07 -6.69
N ALA A 215 -0.61 -9.41 -5.82
CA ALA A 215 -0.40 -9.46 -4.38
C ALA A 215 -1.34 -10.48 -3.73
N VAL A 216 -0.77 -11.43 -3.01
CA VAL A 216 -1.50 -12.55 -2.38
C VAL A 216 -1.27 -12.51 -0.87
N GLY A 217 -2.35 -12.38 -0.10
CA GLY A 217 -2.30 -12.19 1.35
C GLY A 217 -1.95 -13.45 2.12
N GLY A 218 -2.81 -14.46 2.18
CA GLY A 218 -2.54 -15.63 3.02
C GLY A 218 -3.60 -16.73 2.98
N THR A 219 -4.63 -16.56 2.17
CA THR A 219 -5.69 -17.57 1.98
C THR A 219 -5.37 -18.58 0.88
N LEU A 220 -4.32 -18.33 0.12
CA LEU A 220 -3.77 -19.21 -0.90
C LEU A 220 -2.41 -19.76 -0.43
N PRO A 221 -1.89 -20.85 -1.00
CA PRO A 221 -0.64 -21.48 -0.56
C PRO A 221 0.63 -20.65 -0.91
N LEU A 222 0.46 -19.47 -1.45
CA LEU A 222 1.50 -18.48 -1.77
C LEU A 222 1.20 -17.18 -1.05
N ILE A 223 2.22 -16.52 -0.50
CA ILE A 223 2.10 -15.18 0.09
C ILE A 223 3.21 -14.32 -0.53
N GLY A 224 2.85 -13.13 -0.98
CA GLY A 224 3.83 -12.18 -1.55
C GLY A 224 3.25 -11.29 -2.63
N ALA A 225 4.07 -10.34 -3.08
CA ALA A 225 3.79 -9.48 -4.24
C ALA A 225 4.61 -9.97 -5.44
N PHE A 226 3.97 -10.71 -6.33
CA PHE A 226 4.62 -11.38 -7.45
C PHE A 226 4.57 -10.54 -8.71
N ALA A 227 5.66 -10.53 -9.48
CA ALA A 227 5.64 -10.09 -10.86
C ALA A 227 4.98 -11.17 -11.74
N VAL A 228 4.50 -10.77 -12.90
CA VAL A 228 4.06 -11.67 -13.95
C VAL A 228 4.87 -11.41 -15.24
N PRO A 229 5.00 -12.41 -16.15
CA PRO A 229 5.62 -12.17 -17.45
C PRO A 229 4.93 -11.02 -18.20
N VAL A 230 5.69 -10.24 -18.96
CA VAL A 230 5.14 -9.13 -19.79
C VAL A 230 4.16 -9.61 -20.87
N THR A 231 4.17 -10.91 -21.17
CA THR A 231 3.24 -11.57 -22.11
C THR A 231 1.95 -12.04 -21.43
N ALA A 232 1.84 -11.92 -20.10
CA ALA A 232 0.62 -12.28 -19.39
C ALA A 232 -0.51 -11.29 -19.75
N PRO A 233 -1.79 -11.74 -19.72
CA PRO A 233 -2.91 -10.83 -19.92
C PRO A 233 -2.87 -9.66 -18.94
N ASP A 234 -3.00 -8.43 -19.45
CA ASP A 234 -3.13 -7.26 -18.59
C ASP A 234 -4.47 -7.34 -17.82
N PRO A 235 -4.47 -7.23 -16.48
CA PRO A 235 -5.69 -7.33 -15.69
C PRO A 235 -6.73 -6.24 -16.02
N ARG A 236 -6.33 -5.13 -16.65
CA ARG A 236 -7.27 -4.11 -17.18
C ARG A 236 -8.10 -4.63 -18.37
N ASP A 237 -7.56 -5.57 -19.13
CA ASP A 237 -8.23 -6.10 -20.32
C ASP A 237 -9.04 -7.35 -20.01
N VAL A 238 -8.82 -7.96 -18.84
CA VAL A 238 -9.56 -9.14 -18.39
C VAL A 238 -10.94 -8.74 -17.86
N SER A 239 -11.98 -9.32 -18.46
CA SER A 239 -13.40 -9.12 -18.10
C SER A 239 -14.09 -10.47 -17.94
N PRO A 240 -15.31 -10.51 -17.35
CA PRO A 240 -16.07 -11.75 -17.23
C PRO A 240 -16.24 -12.44 -18.60
N SER A 241 -15.76 -13.66 -18.67
CA SER A 241 -15.95 -14.55 -19.82
C SER A 241 -15.80 -15.99 -19.36
N PRO A 242 -16.44 -16.97 -20.03
CA PRO A 242 -16.19 -18.37 -19.73
C PRO A 242 -14.72 -18.72 -19.94
N GLY A 243 -14.15 -19.38 -18.93
CA GLY A 243 -12.77 -19.83 -18.97
C GLY A 243 -11.86 -19.15 -17.95
N ARG A 244 -10.74 -19.79 -17.71
CA ARG A 244 -9.74 -19.35 -16.75
C ARG A 244 -8.50 -18.78 -17.44
N ILE A 245 -7.84 -17.87 -16.75
CA ILE A 245 -6.51 -17.35 -17.08
C ILE A 245 -5.53 -17.93 -16.06
N VAL A 246 -4.34 -18.31 -16.50
CA VAL A 246 -3.27 -18.77 -15.60
C VAL A 246 -2.13 -17.78 -15.63
N TYR A 247 -1.87 -17.15 -14.50
CA TYR A 247 -0.72 -16.28 -14.28
C TYR A 247 0.45 -17.09 -13.72
N ARG A 248 1.62 -16.96 -14.33
CA ARG A 248 2.89 -17.41 -13.74
C ARG A 248 3.34 -16.35 -12.75
N LEU A 249 3.56 -16.76 -11.50
CA LEU A 249 3.98 -15.86 -10.43
C LEU A 249 5.51 -15.90 -10.29
N LEU A 250 6.16 -14.75 -10.50
CA LEU A 250 7.61 -14.61 -10.50
C LEU A 250 8.08 -13.85 -9.26
N GLY A 251 9.20 -14.28 -8.66
CA GLY A 251 9.83 -13.54 -7.55
C GLY A 251 10.40 -12.17 -7.96
N PRO A 252 10.59 -11.27 -7.00
CA PRO A 252 10.35 -11.48 -5.59
C PRO A 252 8.86 -11.49 -5.25
N GLY A 253 8.44 -12.49 -4.48
CA GLY A 253 7.08 -12.57 -3.93
C GLY A 253 7.09 -12.47 -2.42
N GLY A 254 8.21 -12.81 -1.79
CA GLY A 254 8.45 -12.76 -0.36
C GLY A 254 9.95 -12.69 -0.06
N ALA A 255 10.30 -12.56 1.20
CA ALA A 255 11.68 -12.51 1.64
C ALA A 255 12.46 -13.78 1.19
N GLY A 256 13.62 -13.59 0.56
CA GLY A 256 14.46 -14.67 0.08
C GLY A 256 14.17 -15.17 -1.34
N ASP A 257 13.15 -14.65 -2.02
CA ASP A 257 12.87 -15.03 -3.40
C ASP A 257 13.91 -14.42 -4.36
N ALA A 258 14.51 -15.26 -5.21
CA ALA A 258 15.39 -14.77 -6.27
C ALA A 258 14.58 -14.01 -7.34
N PRO A 259 15.00 -12.82 -7.77
CA PRO A 259 14.31 -12.07 -8.80
C PRO A 259 14.09 -12.89 -10.08
N GLY A 260 12.86 -12.86 -10.59
CA GLY A 260 12.48 -13.57 -11.81
C GLY A 260 12.27 -15.09 -11.68
N SER A 261 12.57 -15.71 -10.52
CA SER A 261 12.30 -17.12 -10.30
C SER A 261 10.79 -17.38 -10.28
N GLN A 262 10.35 -18.47 -10.91
CA GLN A 262 8.95 -18.87 -10.83
C GLN A 262 8.66 -19.45 -9.45
N ARG A 263 7.62 -18.91 -8.78
CA ARG A 263 7.20 -19.29 -7.43
C ARG A 263 5.91 -20.09 -7.44
N GLY A 264 5.27 -20.17 -8.57
CA GLY A 264 4.04 -20.93 -8.75
C GLY A 264 3.17 -20.36 -9.85
N ILE A 265 1.94 -20.80 -9.87
CA ILE A 265 0.90 -20.35 -10.81
C ILE A 265 -0.38 -19.98 -10.05
N LEU A 266 -1.16 -19.09 -10.66
CA LEU A 266 -2.45 -18.65 -10.17
C LEU A 266 -3.48 -18.76 -11.30
N ALA A 267 -4.45 -19.65 -11.15
CA ALA A 267 -5.62 -19.70 -12.02
C ALA A 267 -6.68 -18.70 -11.54
N VAL A 268 -7.24 -17.93 -12.45
CA VAL A 268 -8.24 -16.90 -12.17
C VAL A 268 -9.36 -17.03 -13.18
N GLU A 269 -10.60 -16.98 -12.71
CA GLU A 269 -11.81 -16.87 -13.52
C GLU A 269 -12.68 -15.74 -12.97
N MET A 270 -13.02 -14.77 -13.79
CA MET A 270 -14.04 -13.77 -13.47
C MET A 270 -15.42 -14.40 -13.73
N ILE A 271 -16.12 -14.82 -12.66
CA ILE A 271 -17.46 -15.39 -12.75
C ILE A 271 -18.46 -14.32 -13.22
N ASP A 272 -18.33 -13.12 -12.65
CA ASP A 272 -19.09 -11.93 -13.02
C ASP A 272 -18.26 -10.66 -12.77
N ALA A 273 -18.88 -9.48 -12.88
CA ALA A 273 -18.21 -8.19 -12.72
C ALA A 273 -17.62 -7.95 -11.30
N SER A 274 -18.07 -8.72 -10.30
CA SER A 274 -17.75 -8.53 -8.89
C SER A 274 -17.27 -9.79 -8.17
N THR A 275 -17.16 -10.92 -8.87
CA THR A 275 -16.82 -12.21 -8.29
C THR A 275 -15.70 -12.91 -9.06
N LEU A 276 -14.64 -13.32 -8.35
CA LEU A 276 -13.57 -14.17 -8.86
C LEU A 276 -13.62 -15.56 -8.26
N ARG A 277 -13.22 -16.56 -9.04
CA ARG A 277 -12.71 -17.84 -8.55
C ARG A 277 -11.21 -17.90 -8.78
N VAL A 278 -10.46 -18.34 -7.77
CA VAL A 278 -9.00 -18.32 -7.79
C VAL A 278 -8.47 -19.59 -7.14
N GLU A 279 -7.44 -20.17 -7.75
CA GLU A 279 -6.67 -21.27 -7.16
C GLU A 279 -5.19 -21.08 -7.47
N ALA A 280 -4.32 -21.41 -6.53
CA ALA A 280 -2.88 -21.28 -6.68
C ALA A 280 -2.16 -22.59 -6.38
N LEU A 281 -1.08 -22.84 -7.10
CA LEU A 281 -0.12 -23.91 -6.81
C LEU A 281 1.27 -23.30 -6.62
N ARG A 282 1.86 -23.58 -5.46
CA ARG A 282 3.24 -23.22 -5.15
C ARG A 282 4.20 -24.11 -5.97
N ASP A 283 5.32 -23.51 -6.36
CA ASP A 283 6.45 -24.16 -7.05
C ASP A 283 6.06 -24.95 -8.32
N SER A 284 4.88 -24.65 -8.88
CA SER A 284 4.38 -25.28 -10.10
C SER A 284 4.86 -24.54 -11.34
N THR A 285 5.25 -25.31 -12.35
CA THR A 285 5.58 -24.83 -13.70
C THR A 285 4.50 -25.17 -14.72
N ALA A 286 3.37 -25.74 -14.26
CA ALA A 286 2.25 -26.09 -15.14
C ALA A 286 1.73 -24.87 -15.90
N THR A 287 1.25 -25.09 -17.11
CA THR A 287 0.67 -24.05 -17.95
C THR A 287 -0.84 -23.93 -17.81
N ASP A 288 -1.45 -24.90 -17.15
CA ASP A 288 -2.88 -24.94 -16.85
C ASP A 288 -3.11 -25.43 -15.40
N LEU A 289 -4.18 -24.93 -14.78
CA LEU A 289 -4.62 -25.31 -13.44
C LEU A 289 -6.15 -25.39 -13.40
N PRO A 290 -6.73 -26.59 -13.59
CA PRO A 290 -8.15 -26.80 -13.36
C PRO A 290 -8.53 -26.53 -11.90
N PHE A 291 -9.66 -25.85 -11.70
CA PHE A 291 -10.15 -25.59 -10.36
C PHE A 291 -10.55 -26.88 -9.64
N SER A 292 -10.09 -26.99 -8.41
CA SER A 292 -10.44 -28.06 -7.48
C SER A 292 -11.32 -27.53 -6.32
N ALA A 293 -11.52 -28.34 -5.31
CA ALA A 293 -12.15 -27.92 -4.06
C ALA A 293 -11.30 -26.93 -3.24
N ALA A 294 -10.02 -26.77 -3.58
CA ALA A 294 -9.12 -25.79 -2.95
C ALA A 294 -9.31 -24.37 -3.48
N GLY A 295 -10.02 -24.21 -4.59
CA GLY A 295 -10.34 -22.91 -5.17
C GLY A 295 -11.07 -22.00 -4.17
N ARG A 296 -10.69 -20.72 -4.15
CA ARG A 296 -11.29 -19.69 -3.28
C ARG A 296 -12.07 -18.69 -4.12
N ARG A 297 -13.07 -18.07 -3.49
CA ARG A 297 -13.81 -16.98 -4.11
C ARG A 297 -13.44 -15.65 -3.46
N TYR A 298 -13.37 -14.65 -4.30
CA TYR A 298 -13.12 -13.27 -3.90
C TYR A 298 -14.18 -12.36 -4.52
N VAL A 299 -14.50 -11.28 -3.84
CA VAL A 299 -15.58 -10.35 -4.21
C VAL A 299 -15.12 -8.90 -4.10
N ARG A 300 -15.88 -8.02 -4.74
CA ARG A 300 -15.75 -6.55 -4.61
C ARG A 300 -16.96 -5.92 -3.97
#